data_c66686fad795f5e018cf90b0a97c7dd8
#
_entry.id   c66686fad795f5e018cf90b0a97c7dd8
#
_cell.length_a   1.000
_cell.length_b   1.000
_cell.length_c   1.000
_cell.angle_alpha   90.00
_cell.angle_beta   90.00
_cell.angle_gamma   90.00
#
_symmetry.space_group_name_H-M   'P 1'
#
loop_
_entity.id
_entity.type
_entity.pdbx_description
1 polymer ?
#
loop_
_entity_poly.entity_id
_entity_poly.type
_entity_poly.pdbx_seq_one_letter_code
_entity_poly.pdbx_strand_id
1 'polypeptide(L)'
;MAPLKKLFYPLLAVVGIILTGTLGYRLIQGWPWFDSLYMTVITLATIGYQEVQPLSFAGRLFTIILVVIGVGVFGFLIANITSAVIQSGIAAALEKRRLFKDISQLKDHFILCGAGRMGLRIVDELDKKDVDFIVIERDEQVAERLLGNGHLVLNGDATDETVLEGAQLRTAKTLITAASSDAENVYITLTARGLNPDIYIVARANDQAAERQLKRAGANKVVSPVLIGSHRMAQAA
;
A
#
# COMPACT_ATOMS: atom_id res chain seq x y z
N MET A 1 8.70 15.43 -9.08
CA MET A 1 9.21 16.81 -8.78
C MET A 1 8.21 17.72 -8.03
N ALA A 2 7.00 17.29 -7.74
CA ALA A 2 5.97 18.14 -7.10
C ALA A 2 6.00 18.27 -5.54
N PRO A 3 6.50 17.31 -4.73
CA PRO A 3 6.40 17.43 -3.27
C PRO A 3 7.36 18.45 -2.65
N LEU A 4 8.54 18.65 -3.22
CA LEU A 4 9.52 19.62 -2.70
C LEU A 4 9.07 21.08 -2.81
N LYS A 5 8.31 21.42 -3.86
CA LYS A 5 7.77 22.80 -4.01
C LYS A 5 6.72 23.13 -2.97
N LYS A 6 5.96 22.14 -2.47
CA LYS A 6 4.93 22.34 -1.44
C LYS A 6 5.54 22.64 -0.06
N LEU A 7 6.77 22.21 0.20
CA LEU A 7 7.47 22.46 1.47
C LEU A 7 8.21 23.79 1.48
N PHE A 8 8.53 24.32 0.30
CA PHE A 8 9.32 25.56 0.17
C PHE A 8 8.59 26.78 0.75
N TYR A 9 7.30 26.96 0.44
CA TYR A 9 6.52 28.09 0.94
C TYR A 9 6.34 28.09 2.46
N PRO A 10 5.96 26.99 3.13
CA PRO A 10 5.91 26.95 4.58
C PRO A 10 7.27 27.21 5.25
N LEU A 11 8.36 26.70 4.68
CA LEU A 11 9.70 26.96 5.22
C LEU A 11 10.08 28.43 5.09
N LEU A 12 9.78 29.05 3.95
CA LEU A 12 10.00 30.48 3.74
C LEU A 12 9.18 31.33 4.74
N ALA A 13 7.94 30.92 5.03
CA ALA A 13 7.09 31.59 6.02
C ALA A 13 7.68 31.50 7.44
N VAL A 14 8.22 30.33 7.83
CA VAL A 14 8.90 30.16 9.12
C VAL A 14 10.14 31.05 9.23
N VAL A 15 10.96 31.09 8.20
CA VAL A 15 12.13 31.99 8.15
C VAL A 15 11.68 33.45 8.23
N GLY A 16 10.65 33.82 7.50
CA GLY A 16 10.09 35.19 7.51
C GLY A 16 9.59 35.61 8.89
N ILE A 17 8.88 34.71 9.61
CA ILE A 17 8.37 35.06 10.94
C ILE A 17 9.48 35.11 11.98
N ILE A 18 10.54 34.30 11.88
CA ILE A 18 11.73 34.37 12.73
C ILE A 18 12.44 35.72 12.52
N LEU A 19 12.65 36.10 11.27
CA LEU A 19 13.26 37.43 10.96
C LEU A 19 12.42 38.57 11.46
N THR A 20 11.10 38.52 11.23
CA THR A 20 10.17 39.57 11.69
C THR A 20 10.13 39.67 13.22
N GLY A 21 10.09 38.54 13.92
CA GLY A 21 10.12 38.49 15.38
C GLY A 21 11.43 39.05 15.96
N THR A 22 12.56 38.60 15.39
CA THR A 22 13.89 39.10 15.81
C THR A 22 14.03 40.60 15.60
N LEU A 23 13.63 41.10 14.42
CA LEU A 23 13.66 42.53 14.11
C LEU A 23 12.70 43.33 15.00
N GLY A 24 11.51 42.80 15.27
CA GLY A 24 10.52 43.41 16.12
C GLY A 24 11.02 43.61 17.55
N TYR A 25 11.57 42.57 18.20
CA TYR A 25 12.19 42.72 19.52
C TYR A 25 13.37 43.70 19.51
N ARG A 26 14.21 43.66 18.48
CA ARG A 26 15.32 44.60 18.31
C ARG A 26 14.87 46.04 18.26
N LEU A 27 13.84 46.33 17.48
CA LEU A 27 13.35 47.69 17.26
C LEU A 27 12.50 48.22 18.44
N ILE A 28 11.64 47.36 19.02
CA ILE A 28 10.70 47.76 20.08
C ILE A 28 11.39 47.83 21.45
N GLN A 29 12.27 46.86 21.75
CA GLN A 29 12.91 46.72 23.05
C GLN A 29 14.36 47.23 23.09
N GLY A 30 14.98 47.42 21.91
CA GLY A 30 16.39 47.83 21.84
C GLY A 30 17.39 46.70 22.18
N TRP A 31 16.92 45.46 22.27
CA TRP A 31 17.74 44.31 22.71
C TRP A 31 18.86 43.96 21.73
N PRO A 32 19.95 43.28 22.19
CA PRO A 32 20.94 42.68 21.31
C PRO A 32 20.34 41.72 20.32
N TRP A 33 20.97 41.54 19.15
CA TRP A 33 20.47 40.65 18.10
C TRP A 33 20.27 39.20 18.59
N PHE A 34 21.18 38.74 19.44
CA PHE A 34 21.11 37.37 19.95
C PHE A 34 19.94 37.18 20.90
N ASP A 35 19.70 38.09 21.82
CA ASP A 35 18.58 38.05 22.78
C ASP A 35 17.24 38.15 22.04
N SER A 36 17.16 39.00 21.03
CA SER A 36 15.98 39.13 20.15
C SER A 36 15.67 37.87 19.37
N LEU A 37 16.71 37.22 18.79
CA LEU A 37 16.57 35.95 18.10
C LEU A 37 16.19 34.84 19.07
N TYR A 38 16.87 34.73 20.19
CA TYR A 38 16.59 33.71 21.20
C TYR A 38 15.15 33.81 21.72
N MET A 39 14.69 35.01 22.08
CA MET A 39 13.31 35.23 22.53
C MET A 39 12.30 34.83 21.42
N THR A 40 12.58 35.21 20.18
CA THR A 40 11.73 34.84 19.04
C THR A 40 11.63 33.31 18.89
N VAL A 41 12.77 32.61 18.94
CA VAL A 41 12.81 31.14 18.75
C VAL A 41 12.10 30.43 19.89
N ILE A 42 12.36 30.78 21.17
CA ILE A 42 11.69 30.09 22.30
C ILE A 42 10.19 30.36 22.35
N THR A 43 9.76 31.52 21.86
CA THR A 43 8.34 31.90 21.76
C THR A 43 7.65 31.12 20.66
N LEU A 44 8.22 31.09 19.45
CA LEU A 44 7.65 30.37 18.32
C LEU A 44 7.71 28.84 18.49
N ALA A 45 8.76 28.32 19.13
CA ALA A 45 8.87 26.91 19.46
C ALA A 45 7.97 26.48 20.63
N THR A 46 7.17 27.38 21.19
CA THR A 46 6.25 27.14 22.32
C THR A 46 6.95 26.63 23.58
N ILE A 47 8.26 26.93 23.76
CA ILE A 47 9.06 26.50 24.91
C ILE A 47 8.72 27.34 26.14
N GLY A 48 8.72 28.68 26.00
CA GLY A 48 8.19 29.65 26.97
C GLY A 48 8.84 29.61 28.37
N TYR A 49 10.17 29.51 28.47
CA TYR A 49 10.84 29.46 29.77
C TYR A 49 10.57 30.72 30.61
N GLN A 50 10.99 31.86 30.10
CA GLN A 50 10.77 33.20 30.70
C GLN A 50 11.19 34.30 29.71
N GLU A 51 10.82 35.55 30.03
CA GLU A 51 11.29 36.72 29.30
C GLU A 51 12.82 36.84 29.46
N VAL A 52 13.55 36.99 28.32
CA VAL A 52 15.03 37.16 28.34
C VAL A 52 15.43 38.40 29.09
N GLN A 53 14.64 39.48 28.92
CA GLN A 53 14.72 40.71 29.65
C GLN A 53 13.30 41.26 29.84
N PRO A 54 13.05 42.15 30.85
CA PRO A 54 11.69 42.67 31.10
C PRO A 54 11.11 43.34 29.85
N LEU A 55 9.91 42.91 29.46
CA LEU A 55 9.20 43.46 28.32
C LEU A 55 8.43 44.73 28.66
N SER A 56 8.56 45.77 27.83
CA SER A 56 7.68 46.92 27.86
C SER A 56 6.24 46.54 27.46
N PHE A 57 5.26 47.41 27.68
CA PHE A 57 3.88 47.20 27.24
C PHE A 57 3.80 46.91 25.73
N ALA A 58 4.53 47.69 24.91
CA ALA A 58 4.60 47.49 23.47
C ALA A 58 5.22 46.12 23.09
N GLY A 59 6.25 45.67 23.83
CA GLY A 59 6.88 44.39 23.66
C GLY A 59 5.94 43.23 23.98
N ARG A 60 5.16 43.32 25.05
CA ARG A 60 4.14 42.31 25.39
C ARG A 60 3.05 42.21 24.33
N LEU A 61 2.56 43.35 23.85
CA LEU A 61 1.57 43.36 22.77
C LEU A 61 2.13 42.71 21.48
N PHE A 62 3.38 43.06 21.12
CA PHE A 62 4.07 42.47 19.99
C PHE A 62 4.22 40.94 20.16
N THR A 63 4.61 40.46 21.35
CA THR A 63 4.73 39.05 21.67
C THR A 63 3.41 38.29 21.48
N ILE A 64 2.29 38.88 21.94
CA ILE A 64 0.96 38.28 21.77
C ILE A 64 0.65 38.09 20.27
N ILE A 65 0.87 39.12 19.46
CA ILE A 65 0.64 39.07 18.02
C ILE A 65 1.56 38.04 17.36
N LEU A 66 2.85 38.04 17.76
CA LEU A 66 3.83 37.08 17.24
C LEU A 66 3.44 35.63 17.55
N VAL A 67 2.95 35.35 18.78
CA VAL A 67 2.48 34.02 19.17
C VAL A 67 1.28 33.58 18.33
N VAL A 68 0.27 34.41 18.19
CA VAL A 68 -0.95 34.07 17.42
C VAL A 68 -0.60 33.75 15.96
N ILE A 69 0.21 34.61 15.33
CA ILE A 69 0.64 34.36 13.93
C ILE A 69 1.57 33.19 13.86
N GLY A 70 2.52 33.05 14.79
CA GLY A 70 3.53 31.99 14.83
C GLY A 70 2.92 30.59 14.96
N VAL A 71 1.98 30.42 15.88
CA VAL A 71 1.27 29.14 16.06
C VAL A 71 0.53 28.76 14.78
N GLY A 72 -0.10 29.73 14.11
CA GLY A 72 -0.76 29.49 12.82
C GLY A 72 0.22 29.02 11.73
N VAL A 73 1.37 29.67 11.61
CA VAL A 73 2.40 29.30 10.62
C VAL A 73 3.01 27.93 10.93
N PHE A 74 3.30 27.62 12.19
CA PHE A 74 3.79 26.30 12.59
C PHE A 74 2.76 25.20 12.37
N GLY A 75 1.50 25.44 12.73
CA GLY A 75 0.41 24.51 12.46
C GLY A 75 0.26 24.21 10.96
N PHE A 76 0.35 25.26 10.13
CA PHE A 76 0.33 25.09 8.67
C PHE A 76 1.54 24.29 8.15
N LEU A 77 2.74 24.51 8.69
CA LEU A 77 3.92 23.72 8.34
C LEU A 77 3.73 22.24 8.68
N ILE A 78 3.29 21.93 9.90
CA ILE A 78 3.05 20.54 10.35
C ILE A 78 2.01 19.88 9.44
N ALA A 79 0.89 20.52 9.14
CA ALA A 79 -0.13 20.00 8.25
C ALA A 79 0.41 19.69 6.86
N ASN A 80 1.27 20.56 6.30
CA ASN A 80 1.89 20.32 5.00
C ASN A 80 2.91 19.17 5.02
N ILE A 81 3.72 19.05 6.08
CA ILE A 81 4.65 17.92 6.25
C ILE A 81 3.87 16.60 6.35
N THR A 82 2.84 16.56 7.20
CA THR A 82 1.99 15.37 7.37
C THR A 82 1.35 14.97 6.03
N SER A 83 0.79 15.94 5.32
CA SER A 83 0.20 15.69 3.99
C SER A 83 1.25 15.20 2.97
N ALA A 84 2.47 15.74 2.99
CA ALA A 84 3.54 15.33 2.11
C ALA A 84 4.00 13.89 2.42
N VAL A 85 4.08 13.50 3.69
CA VAL A 85 4.43 12.13 4.11
C VAL A 85 3.36 11.14 3.67
N ILE A 86 2.08 11.45 3.90
CA ILE A 86 0.96 10.60 3.47
C ILE A 86 0.93 10.45 1.94
N GLN A 87 1.13 11.56 1.19
CA GLN A 87 1.12 11.57 -0.27
C GLN A 87 2.39 10.99 -0.92
N SER A 88 3.49 10.85 -0.18
CA SER A 88 4.78 10.38 -0.74
C SER A 88 4.81 8.90 -1.11
N GLY A 89 3.77 8.14 -0.75
CA GLY A 89 3.73 6.69 -1.00
C GLY A 89 4.81 5.89 -0.24
N ILE A 90 5.53 6.50 0.71
CA ILE A 90 6.56 5.81 1.51
C ILE A 90 5.94 4.64 2.25
N ALA A 91 4.74 4.82 2.82
CA ALA A 91 4.01 3.74 3.49
C ALA A 91 3.70 2.59 2.51
N ALA A 92 3.17 2.91 1.33
CA ALA A 92 2.88 1.92 0.28
C ALA A 92 4.16 1.24 -0.24
N ALA A 93 5.27 1.97 -0.38
CA ALA A 93 6.54 1.39 -0.78
C ALA A 93 7.13 0.44 0.28
N LEU A 94 6.98 0.76 1.56
CA LEU A 94 7.39 -0.10 2.67
C LEU A 94 6.51 -1.35 2.75
N GLU A 95 5.19 -1.20 2.60
CA GLU A 95 4.23 -2.31 2.55
C GLU A 95 4.52 -3.24 1.38
N LYS A 96 4.76 -2.68 0.18
CA LYS A 96 5.17 -3.44 -0.99
C LYS A 96 6.48 -4.21 -0.76
N ARG A 97 7.48 -3.61 -0.10
CA ARG A 97 8.73 -4.31 0.24
C ARG A 97 8.51 -5.44 1.24
N ARG A 98 7.63 -5.26 2.24
CA ARG A 98 7.26 -6.34 3.18
C ARG A 98 6.57 -7.47 2.44
N LEU A 99 5.56 -7.15 1.63
CA LEU A 99 4.85 -8.13 0.81
C LEU A 99 5.80 -8.96 -0.06
N PHE A 100 6.72 -8.32 -0.79
CA PHE A 100 7.71 -9.05 -1.59
C PHE A 100 8.64 -9.91 -0.74
N LYS A 101 9.03 -9.46 0.44
CA LYS A 101 9.85 -10.25 1.36
C LYS A 101 9.08 -11.49 1.83
N ASP A 102 7.84 -11.32 2.24
CA ASP A 102 6.99 -12.42 2.73
C ASP A 102 6.73 -13.43 1.61
N ILE A 103 6.42 -12.97 0.40
CA ILE A 103 6.27 -13.83 -0.79
C ILE A 103 7.57 -14.58 -1.09
N SER A 104 8.73 -13.94 -1.00
CA SER A 104 10.02 -14.58 -1.31
C SER A 104 10.41 -15.71 -0.34
N GLN A 105 9.77 -15.79 0.81
CA GLN A 105 9.98 -16.84 1.82
C GLN A 105 9.02 -18.02 1.66
N LEU A 106 8.00 -17.89 0.81
CA LEU A 106 7.01 -18.95 0.58
C LEU A 106 7.66 -20.19 -0.06
N LYS A 107 7.31 -21.37 0.48
CA LYS A 107 7.67 -22.69 -0.04
C LYS A 107 6.50 -23.62 0.19
N ASP A 108 6.34 -24.60 -0.69
CA ASP A 108 5.26 -25.58 -0.61
C ASP A 108 3.85 -24.96 -0.48
N HIS A 109 3.71 -23.71 -0.91
CA HIS A 109 2.49 -22.92 -0.82
C HIS A 109 1.55 -23.15 -2.02
N PHE A 110 0.35 -22.60 -1.92
CA PHE A 110 -0.65 -22.59 -2.98
C PHE A 110 -0.62 -21.25 -3.72
N ILE A 111 -0.79 -21.30 -5.04
CA ILE A 111 -0.99 -20.11 -5.86
C ILE A 111 -2.40 -20.16 -6.43
N LEU A 112 -3.19 -19.13 -6.18
CA LEU A 112 -4.54 -18.96 -6.74
C LEU A 112 -4.52 -17.87 -7.81
N CYS A 113 -4.81 -18.21 -9.05
CA CYS A 113 -4.91 -17.26 -10.16
C CYS A 113 -6.38 -16.89 -10.41
N GLY A 114 -6.72 -15.65 -10.10
CA GLY A 114 -8.06 -15.07 -10.23
C GLY A 114 -8.88 -15.17 -8.94
N ALA A 115 -9.25 -14.00 -8.40
CA ALA A 115 -10.09 -13.85 -7.20
C ALA A 115 -11.51 -13.35 -7.54
N GLY A 116 -12.07 -13.77 -8.67
CA GLY A 116 -13.47 -13.59 -8.99
C GLY A 116 -14.39 -14.37 -8.02
N ARG A 117 -15.68 -14.46 -8.35
CA ARG A 117 -16.69 -15.17 -7.50
C ARG A 117 -16.28 -16.55 -7.02
N MET A 118 -15.61 -17.32 -7.87
CA MET A 118 -15.12 -18.65 -7.53
C MET A 118 -13.83 -18.56 -6.71
N GLY A 119 -12.90 -17.72 -7.12
CA GLY A 119 -11.62 -17.53 -6.43
C GLY A 119 -11.79 -17.10 -4.99
N LEU A 120 -12.68 -16.16 -4.70
CA LEU A 120 -12.99 -15.73 -3.32
C LEU A 120 -13.49 -16.91 -2.45
N ARG A 121 -14.28 -17.83 -3.02
CA ARG A 121 -14.69 -19.03 -2.28
C ARG A 121 -13.53 -19.98 -2.02
N ILE A 122 -12.57 -20.02 -2.97
CA ILE A 122 -11.35 -20.83 -2.78
C ILE A 122 -10.46 -20.20 -1.70
N VAL A 123 -10.35 -18.87 -1.64
CA VAL A 123 -9.67 -18.15 -0.55
C VAL A 123 -10.26 -18.55 0.79
N ASP A 124 -11.59 -18.44 0.96
CA ASP A 124 -12.29 -18.84 2.20
C ASP A 124 -11.98 -20.29 2.62
N GLU A 125 -11.83 -21.20 1.65
CA GLU A 125 -11.55 -22.62 1.94
C GLU A 125 -10.07 -22.87 2.24
N LEU A 126 -9.14 -22.12 1.63
CA LEU A 126 -7.71 -22.19 1.94
C LEU A 126 -7.43 -21.66 3.35
N ASP A 127 -8.07 -20.54 3.73
CA ASP A 127 -8.01 -19.99 5.09
C ASP A 127 -8.44 -21.00 6.16
N LYS A 128 -9.58 -21.66 5.93
CA LYS A 128 -10.07 -22.70 6.87
C LYS A 128 -9.12 -23.89 7.02
N LYS A 129 -8.27 -24.12 6.01
CA LYS A 129 -7.28 -25.22 6.03
C LYS A 129 -5.95 -24.80 6.64
N ASP A 130 -5.78 -23.52 6.98
CA ASP A 130 -4.56 -22.95 7.55
C ASP A 130 -3.31 -23.30 6.72
N VAL A 131 -3.41 -23.09 5.40
CA VAL A 131 -2.31 -23.33 4.46
C VAL A 131 -1.78 -22.03 3.91
N ASP A 132 -0.48 -21.97 3.67
CA ASP A 132 0.14 -20.81 3.03
C ASP A 132 -0.30 -20.70 1.58
N PHE A 133 -0.80 -19.54 1.19
CA PHE A 133 -1.17 -19.25 -0.19
C PHE A 133 -0.94 -17.80 -0.60
N ILE A 134 -0.83 -17.61 -1.90
CA ILE A 134 -0.76 -16.30 -2.55
C ILE A 134 -1.82 -16.22 -3.64
N VAL A 135 -2.45 -15.07 -3.77
CA VAL A 135 -3.44 -14.77 -4.81
C VAL A 135 -2.81 -13.89 -5.88
N ILE A 136 -3.02 -14.21 -7.14
CA ILE A 136 -2.74 -13.34 -8.28
C ILE A 136 -4.07 -12.82 -8.79
N GLU A 137 -4.27 -11.50 -8.74
CA GLU A 137 -5.52 -10.86 -9.17
C GLU A 137 -5.22 -9.60 -9.98
N ARG A 138 -5.91 -9.47 -11.13
CA ARG A 138 -5.73 -8.34 -12.05
C ARG A 138 -6.52 -7.10 -11.64
N ASP A 139 -7.70 -7.28 -11.05
CA ASP A 139 -8.53 -6.19 -10.56
C ASP A 139 -7.92 -5.61 -9.29
N GLU A 140 -7.46 -4.34 -9.39
CA GLU A 140 -6.80 -3.62 -8.30
C GLU A 140 -7.68 -3.50 -7.05
N GLN A 141 -8.99 -3.27 -7.23
CA GLN A 141 -9.92 -3.12 -6.09
C GLN A 141 -10.11 -4.44 -5.33
N VAL A 142 -10.13 -5.57 -6.05
CA VAL A 142 -10.22 -6.90 -5.45
C VAL A 142 -8.91 -7.22 -4.74
N ALA A 143 -7.77 -6.93 -5.37
CA ALA A 143 -6.45 -7.15 -4.81
C ALA A 143 -6.23 -6.34 -3.52
N GLU A 144 -6.57 -5.04 -3.52
CA GLU A 144 -6.49 -4.17 -2.32
C GLU A 144 -7.37 -4.67 -1.17
N ARG A 145 -8.57 -5.15 -1.47
CA ARG A 145 -9.48 -5.73 -0.47
C ARG A 145 -8.88 -6.97 0.18
N LEU A 146 -8.29 -7.87 -0.60
CA LEU A 146 -7.66 -9.07 -0.08
C LEU A 146 -6.40 -8.75 0.75
N LEU A 147 -5.58 -7.80 0.28
CA LEU A 147 -4.44 -7.27 1.06
C LEU A 147 -4.90 -6.67 2.39
N GLY A 148 -5.98 -5.90 2.38
CA GLY A 148 -6.57 -5.31 3.59
C GLY A 148 -7.10 -6.35 4.58
N ASN A 149 -7.44 -7.56 4.12
CA ASN A 149 -7.83 -8.69 4.95
C ASN A 149 -6.63 -9.52 5.45
N GLY A 150 -5.40 -9.15 5.07
CA GLY A 150 -4.17 -9.80 5.53
C GLY A 150 -3.66 -10.90 4.60
N HIS A 151 -4.24 -11.10 3.41
CA HIS A 151 -3.76 -12.10 2.45
C HIS A 151 -2.54 -11.61 1.68
N LEU A 152 -1.68 -12.54 1.24
CA LEU A 152 -0.62 -12.24 0.29
C LEU A 152 -1.22 -12.18 -1.12
N VAL A 153 -1.05 -11.01 -1.78
CA VAL A 153 -1.63 -10.80 -3.11
C VAL A 153 -0.60 -10.15 -4.03
N LEU A 154 -0.48 -10.68 -5.24
CA LEU A 154 0.17 -10.01 -6.36
C LEU A 154 -0.90 -9.42 -7.27
N ASN A 155 -0.94 -8.09 -7.36
CA ASN A 155 -1.76 -7.43 -8.36
C ASN A 155 -1.06 -7.53 -9.72
N GLY A 156 -1.65 -8.32 -10.63
CA GLY A 156 -1.10 -8.58 -11.95
C GLY A 156 -1.90 -9.58 -12.75
N ASP A 157 -1.48 -9.77 -13.99
CA ASP A 157 -2.07 -10.75 -14.89
C ASP A 157 -1.36 -12.11 -14.75
N ALA A 158 -2.09 -13.15 -14.35
CA ALA A 158 -1.54 -14.48 -14.17
C ALA A 158 -1.12 -15.16 -15.51
N THR A 159 -1.46 -14.57 -16.65
CA THR A 159 -0.93 -15.01 -17.95
C THR A 159 0.50 -14.52 -18.18
N ASP A 160 0.98 -13.55 -17.43
CA ASP A 160 2.36 -13.07 -17.50
C ASP A 160 3.29 -13.99 -16.68
N GLU A 161 4.30 -14.54 -17.37
CA GLU A 161 5.32 -15.41 -16.77
C GLU A 161 6.03 -14.74 -15.59
N THR A 162 6.33 -13.44 -15.70
CA THR A 162 7.01 -12.68 -14.64
C THR A 162 6.17 -12.57 -13.37
N VAL A 163 4.86 -12.51 -13.49
CA VAL A 163 3.92 -12.50 -12.36
C VAL A 163 3.87 -13.86 -11.67
N LEU A 164 3.84 -14.95 -12.43
CA LEU A 164 3.90 -16.31 -11.89
C LEU A 164 5.23 -16.58 -11.19
N GLU A 165 6.36 -16.15 -11.76
CA GLU A 165 7.67 -16.23 -11.10
C GLU A 165 7.70 -15.39 -9.82
N GLY A 166 7.11 -14.20 -9.85
CA GLY A 166 6.95 -13.34 -8.67
C GLY A 166 6.16 -13.99 -7.55
N ALA A 167 5.21 -14.89 -7.87
CA ALA A 167 4.47 -15.71 -6.91
C ALA A 167 5.25 -16.94 -6.42
N GLN A 168 6.54 -17.06 -6.70
CA GLN A 168 7.40 -18.19 -6.33
C GLN A 168 6.90 -19.53 -6.89
N LEU A 169 6.43 -19.56 -8.14
CA LEU A 169 5.87 -20.76 -8.78
C LEU A 169 6.83 -21.96 -8.77
N ARG A 170 8.14 -21.71 -8.84
CA ARG A 170 9.17 -22.78 -8.84
C ARG A 170 9.22 -23.57 -7.54
N THR A 171 8.81 -22.98 -6.43
CA THR A 171 8.80 -23.60 -5.10
C THR A 171 7.39 -23.87 -4.57
N ALA A 172 6.36 -23.52 -5.36
CA ALA A 172 4.98 -23.75 -5.00
C ALA A 172 4.60 -25.23 -5.11
N LYS A 173 3.71 -25.68 -4.23
CA LYS A 173 3.16 -27.03 -4.21
C LYS A 173 2.01 -27.19 -5.20
N THR A 174 1.13 -26.20 -5.27
CA THR A 174 -0.11 -26.28 -6.06
C THR A 174 -0.44 -24.95 -6.70
N LEU A 175 -0.81 -24.98 -7.95
CA LEU A 175 -1.42 -23.88 -8.67
C LEU A 175 -2.90 -24.15 -8.88
N ILE A 176 -3.76 -23.17 -8.59
CA ILE A 176 -5.19 -23.21 -8.86
C ILE A 176 -5.53 -22.12 -9.86
N THR A 177 -5.99 -22.47 -11.06
CA THR A 177 -6.45 -21.48 -12.03
C THR A 177 -7.97 -21.34 -11.93
N ALA A 178 -8.43 -20.12 -11.60
CA ALA A 178 -9.84 -19.78 -11.41
C ALA A 178 -10.25 -18.51 -12.19
N ALA A 179 -9.49 -18.17 -13.24
CA ALA A 179 -9.83 -17.09 -14.15
C ALA A 179 -11.21 -17.31 -14.80
N SER A 180 -11.84 -16.22 -15.25
CA SER A 180 -13.18 -16.29 -15.86
C SER A 180 -13.16 -16.91 -17.26
N SER A 181 -12.05 -16.80 -17.97
CA SER A 181 -11.84 -17.31 -19.33
C SER A 181 -11.13 -18.66 -19.33
N ASP A 182 -11.68 -19.63 -20.04
CA ASP A 182 -11.03 -20.93 -20.24
C ASP A 182 -9.71 -20.81 -20.99
N ALA A 183 -9.62 -19.88 -21.95
CA ALA A 183 -8.38 -19.60 -22.68
C ALA A 183 -7.27 -19.08 -21.74
N GLU A 184 -7.59 -18.19 -20.82
CA GLU A 184 -6.65 -17.74 -19.78
C GLU A 184 -6.21 -18.91 -18.90
N ASN A 185 -7.15 -19.74 -18.43
CA ASN A 185 -6.83 -20.92 -17.61
C ASN A 185 -5.91 -21.92 -18.34
N VAL A 186 -6.12 -22.13 -19.65
CA VAL A 186 -5.24 -22.97 -20.48
C VAL A 186 -3.85 -22.34 -20.59
N TYR A 187 -3.76 -21.04 -20.86
CA TYR A 187 -2.49 -20.35 -21.00
C TYR A 187 -1.69 -20.37 -19.68
N ILE A 188 -2.34 -20.03 -18.55
CA ILE A 188 -1.73 -20.10 -17.22
C ILE A 188 -1.22 -21.51 -16.93
N THR A 189 -2.01 -22.55 -17.27
CA THR A 189 -1.62 -23.94 -17.08
C THR A 189 -0.37 -24.31 -17.88
N LEU A 190 -0.30 -23.93 -19.16
CA LEU A 190 0.86 -24.17 -20.02
C LEU A 190 2.11 -23.47 -19.50
N THR A 191 2.00 -22.18 -19.16
CA THR A 191 3.11 -21.37 -18.63
C THR A 191 3.61 -21.96 -17.31
N ALA A 192 2.70 -22.27 -16.40
CA ALA A 192 3.05 -22.86 -15.10
C ALA A 192 3.75 -24.22 -15.25
N ARG A 193 3.30 -25.06 -16.15
CA ARG A 193 3.93 -26.38 -16.43
C ARG A 193 5.31 -26.20 -17.04
N GLY A 194 5.51 -25.17 -17.88
CA GLY A 194 6.81 -24.82 -18.45
C GLY A 194 7.82 -24.34 -17.38
N LEU A 195 7.37 -23.55 -16.42
CA LEU A 195 8.21 -23.01 -15.34
C LEU A 195 8.51 -24.01 -14.24
N ASN A 196 7.53 -24.86 -13.91
CA ASN A 196 7.65 -25.90 -12.89
C ASN A 196 6.98 -27.21 -13.39
N PRO A 197 7.78 -28.14 -13.94
CA PRO A 197 7.24 -29.40 -14.47
C PRO A 197 6.54 -30.28 -13.44
N ASP A 198 6.83 -30.14 -12.16
CA ASP A 198 6.34 -31.00 -11.09
C ASP A 198 5.15 -30.42 -10.30
N ILE A 199 4.79 -29.14 -10.56
CA ILE A 199 3.71 -28.48 -9.83
C ILE A 199 2.37 -29.17 -10.02
N TYR A 200 1.59 -29.33 -8.94
CA TYR A 200 0.24 -29.85 -9.03
C TYR A 200 -0.74 -28.76 -9.47
N ILE A 201 -1.38 -28.93 -10.63
CA ILE A 201 -2.26 -27.93 -11.23
C ILE A 201 -3.72 -28.37 -11.14
N VAL A 202 -4.54 -27.55 -10.48
CA VAL A 202 -6.00 -27.63 -10.47
C VAL A 202 -6.56 -26.52 -11.33
N ALA A 203 -7.30 -26.87 -12.38
CA ALA A 203 -7.82 -25.86 -13.30
C ALA A 203 -9.35 -25.85 -13.32
N ARG A 204 -9.93 -24.65 -13.42
CA ARG A 204 -11.34 -24.45 -13.65
C ARG A 204 -11.64 -24.53 -15.15
N ALA A 205 -12.69 -25.27 -15.51
CA ALA A 205 -13.27 -25.26 -16.84
C ALA A 205 -14.75 -24.86 -16.81
N ASN A 206 -15.22 -24.17 -17.84
CA ASN A 206 -16.64 -23.82 -17.96
C ASN A 206 -17.40 -24.94 -18.72
N ASP A 207 -16.74 -25.68 -19.62
CA ASP A 207 -17.35 -26.75 -20.40
C ASP A 207 -16.41 -27.96 -20.60
N GLN A 208 -16.93 -29.01 -21.26
CA GLN A 208 -16.17 -30.23 -21.55
C GLN A 208 -15.03 -30.03 -22.58
N ALA A 209 -15.16 -29.04 -23.49
CA ALA A 209 -14.11 -28.78 -24.47
C ALA A 209 -12.89 -28.16 -23.78
N ALA A 210 -13.12 -27.18 -22.90
CA ALA A 210 -12.10 -26.59 -22.06
C ALA A 210 -11.45 -27.63 -21.12
N GLU A 211 -12.24 -28.56 -20.55
CA GLU A 211 -11.69 -29.63 -19.71
C GLU A 211 -10.65 -30.47 -20.47
N ARG A 212 -10.96 -30.85 -21.72
CA ARG A 212 -10.03 -31.59 -22.55
C ARG A 212 -8.75 -30.81 -22.89
N GLN A 213 -8.91 -29.51 -23.15
CA GLN A 213 -7.76 -28.61 -23.43
C GLN A 213 -6.86 -28.44 -22.22
N LEU A 214 -7.43 -28.21 -21.04
CA LEU A 214 -6.70 -28.06 -19.79
C LEU A 214 -5.93 -29.32 -19.40
N LYS A 215 -6.53 -30.50 -19.59
CA LYS A 215 -5.83 -31.79 -19.40
C LYS A 215 -4.63 -31.94 -20.36
N ARG A 216 -4.79 -31.55 -21.63
CA ARG A 216 -3.69 -31.53 -22.60
C ARG A 216 -2.61 -30.51 -22.28
N ALA A 217 -2.99 -29.38 -21.71
CA ALA A 217 -2.08 -28.32 -21.23
C ALA A 217 -1.27 -28.75 -20.00
N GLY A 218 -1.62 -29.87 -19.35
CA GLY A 218 -0.89 -30.42 -18.21
C GLY A 218 -1.56 -30.21 -16.86
N ALA A 219 -2.86 -29.86 -16.80
CA ALA A 219 -3.59 -29.82 -15.54
C ALA A 219 -3.74 -31.23 -14.95
N ASN A 220 -3.38 -31.40 -13.68
CA ASN A 220 -3.53 -32.64 -12.95
C ASN A 220 -5.00 -32.94 -12.62
N LYS A 221 -5.76 -31.89 -12.33
CA LYS A 221 -7.19 -31.97 -12.04
C LYS A 221 -7.93 -30.82 -12.71
N VAL A 222 -9.05 -31.14 -13.35
CA VAL A 222 -9.94 -30.09 -13.89
C VAL A 222 -11.29 -30.19 -13.19
N VAL A 223 -11.82 -29.07 -12.80
CA VAL A 223 -13.10 -28.93 -12.10
C VAL A 223 -14.00 -28.01 -12.92
N SER A 224 -15.19 -28.50 -13.28
CA SER A 224 -16.22 -27.67 -13.91
C SER A 224 -17.39 -27.48 -12.94
N PRO A 225 -17.47 -26.31 -12.27
CA PRO A 225 -18.53 -26.03 -11.32
C PRO A 225 -19.92 -26.00 -11.96
N VAL A 226 -20.00 -25.56 -13.21
CA VAL A 226 -21.26 -25.52 -13.99
C VAL A 226 -21.77 -26.91 -14.27
N LEU A 227 -20.92 -27.82 -14.71
CA LEU A 227 -21.33 -29.22 -14.99
C LEU A 227 -21.71 -29.96 -13.71
N ILE A 228 -20.94 -29.77 -12.64
CA ILE A 228 -21.23 -30.36 -11.32
C ILE A 228 -22.56 -29.82 -10.78
N GLY A 229 -22.76 -28.52 -10.85
CA GLY A 229 -23.98 -27.85 -10.37
C GLY A 229 -25.22 -28.28 -11.16
N SER A 230 -25.15 -28.26 -12.49
CA SER A 230 -26.28 -28.64 -13.35
C SER A 230 -26.67 -30.12 -13.17
N HIS A 231 -25.68 -31.01 -13.04
CA HIS A 231 -25.95 -32.44 -12.77
C HIS A 231 -26.64 -32.64 -11.41
N ARG A 232 -26.16 -31.97 -10.36
CA ARG A 232 -26.79 -32.05 -9.03
C ARG A 232 -28.20 -31.45 -9.01
N MET A 233 -28.44 -30.35 -9.73
CA MET A 233 -29.79 -29.75 -9.83
C MET A 233 -30.74 -30.71 -10.57
N ALA A 234 -30.30 -31.33 -11.66
CA ALA A 234 -31.11 -32.31 -12.40
C ALA A 234 -31.42 -33.59 -11.59
N GLN A 235 -30.54 -33.98 -10.67
CA GLN A 235 -30.77 -35.10 -9.77
C GLN A 235 -31.72 -34.80 -8.62
N ALA A 236 -31.87 -33.51 -8.27
CA ALA A 236 -32.73 -33.06 -7.16
C ALA A 236 -34.16 -32.73 -7.59
N ALA A 237 -34.45 -32.73 -8.90
CA ALA A 237 -35.77 -32.48 -9.48
C ALA A 237 -36.51 -33.81 -9.72
#